data_a5cc103cbee7128a269ce929842477ea
#
_entry.id   a5cc103cbee7128a269ce929842477ea
#
_cell.length_a   1.000
_cell.length_b   1.000
_cell.length_c   1.000
_cell.angle_alpha   90.00
_cell.angle_beta   90.00
_cell.angle_gamma   90.00
#
_symmetry.space_group_name_H-M   'P 1'
#
loop_
_entity.id
_entity.type
_entity.pdbx_description
1 polymer ?
#
loop_
_entity_poly.entity_id
_entity_poly.type
_entity_poly.pdbx_seq_one_letter_code
_entity_poly.pdbx_strand_id
1 'polypeptide(L)'
;MNLDKRFLIWALSYATVGIVLGIYMAASQNHGEFITHAHILLIGFVLSLVYGIIHKLWLEKPSRAVANIQFGVHQAAAITISVGLFLLYGNLVPAPTLDPILGVASVGVLLGMLLMLYMVVKSGKGKAIPEVQ
;
A
#
# COMPACT_ATOMS: atom_id res chain seq x y z
N MET A 1 -2.11 -6.03 18.17
CA MET A 1 -1.05 -5.31 17.44
C MET A 1 -1.64 -3.99 16.94
N ASN A 2 -0.92 -2.90 17.16
CA ASN A 2 -1.36 -1.57 16.74
C ASN A 2 -1.32 -1.44 15.22
N LEU A 3 -2.19 -0.60 14.64
CA LEU A 3 -2.29 -0.42 13.19
C LEU A 3 -1.00 0.11 12.56
N ASP A 4 -0.29 1.00 13.23
CA ASP A 4 1.03 1.51 12.79
C ASP A 4 2.02 0.37 12.55
N LYS A 5 2.11 -0.57 13.49
CA LYS A 5 2.96 -1.75 13.34
C LYS A 5 2.47 -2.71 12.26
N ARG A 6 1.15 -2.88 12.10
CA ARG A 6 0.58 -3.69 11.01
C ARG A 6 0.94 -3.10 9.65
N PHE A 7 0.77 -1.80 9.45
CA PHE A 7 1.18 -1.11 8.23
C PHE A 7 2.68 -1.26 7.96
N LEU A 8 3.53 -1.14 9.00
CA LEU A 8 4.97 -1.30 8.85
C LEU A 8 5.35 -2.72 8.39
N ILE A 9 4.74 -3.75 8.97
CA ILE A 9 5.01 -5.14 8.58
C ILE A 9 4.61 -5.36 7.12
N TRP A 10 3.42 -4.92 6.71
CA TRP A 10 2.96 -5.02 5.34
C TRP A 10 3.86 -4.24 4.37
N ALA A 11 4.27 -3.01 4.74
CA ALA A 11 5.17 -2.20 3.94
C ALA A 11 6.51 -2.93 3.69
N LEU A 12 7.14 -3.45 4.74
CA LEU A 12 8.41 -4.17 4.60
C LEU A 12 8.26 -5.48 3.82
N SER A 13 7.10 -6.15 3.91
CA SER A 13 6.81 -7.34 3.10
C SER A 13 6.73 -6.99 1.62
N TYR A 14 6.02 -5.91 1.25
CA TYR A 14 6.01 -5.42 -0.14
C TYR A 14 7.40 -5.00 -0.61
N ALA A 15 8.17 -4.31 0.23
CA ALA A 15 9.54 -3.93 -0.11
C ALA A 15 10.40 -5.17 -0.44
N THR A 16 10.29 -6.22 0.38
CA THR A 16 11.01 -7.48 0.16
C THR A 16 10.62 -8.11 -1.18
N VAL A 17 9.32 -8.23 -1.46
CA VAL A 17 8.83 -8.78 -2.74
C VAL A 17 9.28 -7.93 -3.92
N GLY A 18 9.16 -6.62 -3.82
CA GLY A 18 9.57 -5.69 -4.88
C GLY A 18 11.07 -5.78 -5.17
N ILE A 19 11.92 -5.85 -4.12
CA ILE A 19 13.37 -6.00 -4.28
C ILE A 19 13.71 -7.34 -4.93
N VAL A 20 13.09 -8.44 -4.50
CA VAL A 20 13.31 -9.77 -5.12
C VAL A 20 12.94 -9.74 -6.61
N LEU A 21 11.81 -9.12 -6.97
CA LEU A 21 11.42 -8.98 -8.36
C LEU A 21 12.42 -8.13 -9.16
N GLY A 22 12.94 -7.06 -8.56
CA GLY A 22 14.00 -6.24 -9.16
C GLY A 22 15.29 -7.02 -9.41
N ILE A 23 15.73 -7.84 -8.46
CA ILE A 23 16.89 -8.73 -8.59
C ILE A 23 16.65 -9.75 -9.72
N TYR A 24 15.47 -10.35 -9.77
CA TYR A 24 15.09 -11.26 -10.85
C TYR A 24 15.19 -10.60 -12.23
N MET A 25 14.66 -9.39 -12.39
CA MET A 25 14.74 -8.64 -13.65
C MET A 25 16.19 -8.33 -14.05
N ALA A 26 17.02 -7.94 -13.07
CA ALA A 26 18.43 -7.66 -13.32
C ALA A 26 19.20 -8.92 -13.73
N ALA A 27 18.99 -10.04 -13.04
CA ALA A 27 19.68 -11.30 -13.29
C ALA A 27 19.25 -11.95 -14.61
N SER A 28 17.96 -11.91 -14.93
CA SER A 28 17.38 -12.50 -16.16
C SER A 28 17.52 -11.62 -17.40
N GLN A 29 17.84 -10.33 -17.23
CA GLN A 29 17.78 -9.31 -18.29
C GLN A 29 16.38 -9.17 -18.90
N ASN A 30 15.34 -9.70 -18.25
CA ASN A 30 13.95 -9.58 -18.62
C ASN A 30 13.26 -8.51 -17.75
N HIS A 31 13.00 -7.37 -18.33
CA HIS A 31 12.40 -6.21 -17.64
C HIS A 31 10.88 -6.11 -17.87
N GLY A 32 10.22 -7.19 -18.27
CA GLY A 32 8.78 -7.21 -18.52
C GLY A 32 7.92 -6.80 -17.31
N GLU A 33 8.40 -7.11 -16.10
CA GLU A 33 7.70 -6.81 -14.84
C GLU A 33 8.06 -5.43 -14.23
N PHE A 34 8.65 -4.53 -15.00
CA PHE A 34 9.07 -3.22 -14.51
C PHE A 34 7.90 -2.43 -13.88
N ILE A 35 6.73 -2.45 -14.52
CA ILE A 35 5.54 -1.75 -14.01
C ILE A 35 5.03 -2.40 -12.72
N THR A 36 5.00 -3.72 -12.66
CA THR A 36 4.64 -4.49 -11.45
C THR A 36 5.58 -4.15 -10.29
N HIS A 37 6.89 -4.20 -10.54
CA HIS A 37 7.91 -3.82 -9.57
C HIS A 37 7.69 -2.41 -9.01
N ALA A 38 7.46 -1.43 -9.89
CA ALA A 38 7.23 -0.05 -9.49
C ALA A 38 5.97 0.10 -8.62
N HIS A 39 4.86 -0.57 -8.96
CA HIS A 39 3.62 -0.49 -8.20
C HIS A 39 3.70 -1.20 -6.85
N ILE A 40 4.38 -2.35 -6.76
CA ILE A 40 4.63 -3.03 -5.48
C ILE A 40 5.39 -2.10 -4.53
N LEU A 41 6.43 -1.42 -5.02
CA LEU A 41 7.22 -0.51 -4.20
C LEU A 41 6.47 0.79 -3.89
N LEU A 42 5.71 1.36 -4.81
CA LEU A 42 5.02 2.63 -4.60
C LEU A 42 3.73 2.47 -3.77
N ILE A 43 2.82 1.61 -4.23
CA ILE A 43 1.51 1.43 -3.58
C ILE A 43 1.62 0.47 -2.39
N GLY A 44 2.33 -0.63 -2.54
CA GLY A 44 2.53 -1.60 -1.47
C GLY A 44 3.44 -1.06 -0.37
N PHE A 45 4.68 -0.75 -0.69
CA PHE A 45 5.67 -0.34 0.31
C PHE A 45 5.52 1.12 0.74
N VAL A 46 5.75 2.08 -0.14
CA VAL A 46 5.85 3.50 0.24
C VAL A 46 4.54 3.99 0.85
N LEU A 47 3.41 3.72 0.22
CA LEU A 47 2.12 4.20 0.69
C LEU A 47 1.71 3.54 2.02
N SER A 48 1.93 2.24 2.19
CA SER A 48 1.70 1.57 3.49
C SER A 48 2.61 2.11 4.59
N LEU A 49 3.88 2.39 4.27
CA LEU A 49 4.82 2.98 5.24
C LEU A 49 4.34 4.37 5.68
N VAL A 50 3.95 5.20 4.73
CA VAL A 50 3.41 6.55 5.00
C VAL A 50 2.17 6.46 5.90
N TYR A 51 1.24 5.56 5.61
CA TYR A 51 0.06 5.34 6.46
C TYR A 51 0.42 4.90 7.87
N GLY A 52 1.40 4.00 8.01
CA GLY A 52 1.91 3.58 9.32
C GLY A 52 2.50 4.75 10.12
N ILE A 53 3.28 5.60 9.47
CA ILE A 53 3.86 6.82 10.07
C ILE A 53 2.75 7.80 10.48
N ILE A 54 1.74 8.02 9.63
CA ILE A 54 0.60 8.89 9.95
C ILE A 54 -0.15 8.37 11.18
N HIS A 55 -0.44 7.06 11.24
CA HIS A 55 -1.07 6.46 12.42
C HIS A 55 -0.26 6.66 13.69
N LYS A 56 1.07 6.59 13.59
CA LYS A 56 1.94 6.74 14.74
C LYS A 56 2.06 8.19 15.23
N LEU A 57 2.17 9.15 14.31
CA LEU A 57 2.57 10.53 14.65
C LEU A 57 1.40 11.51 14.69
N TRP A 58 0.35 11.32 13.90
CA TRP A 58 -0.72 12.31 13.76
C TRP A 58 -2.09 11.87 14.26
N LEU A 59 -2.38 10.56 14.28
CA LEU A 59 -3.68 10.06 14.70
C LEU A 59 -3.68 9.68 16.18
N GLU A 60 -4.10 10.58 17.06
CA GLU A 60 -4.10 10.30 18.51
C GLU A 60 -5.14 9.25 18.91
N LYS A 61 -6.37 9.36 18.45
CA LYS A 61 -7.47 8.44 18.78
C LYS A 61 -8.41 8.30 17.59
N PRO A 62 -7.97 7.74 16.47
CA PRO A 62 -8.85 7.56 15.32
C PRO A 62 -9.96 6.56 15.66
N SER A 63 -11.12 6.70 15.00
CA SER A 63 -12.16 5.69 15.06
C SER A 63 -11.57 4.33 14.63
N ARG A 64 -11.63 3.34 15.51
CA ARG A 64 -11.11 2.00 15.23
C ARG A 64 -11.77 1.37 14.00
N ALA A 65 -13.08 1.62 13.82
CA ALA A 65 -13.81 1.10 12.66
C ALA A 65 -13.26 1.70 11.36
N VAL A 66 -13.16 3.04 11.27
CA VAL A 66 -12.67 3.73 10.08
C VAL A 66 -11.21 3.34 9.78
N ALA A 67 -10.37 3.29 10.81
CA ALA A 67 -8.97 2.93 10.66
C ALA A 67 -8.78 1.48 10.17
N ASN A 68 -9.57 0.53 10.67
CA ASN A 68 -9.54 -0.85 10.20
C ASN A 68 -10.09 -1.00 8.77
N ILE A 69 -11.15 -0.26 8.43
CA ILE A 69 -11.68 -0.25 7.06
C ILE A 69 -10.63 0.31 6.09
N GLN A 70 -10.01 1.44 6.44
CA GLN A 70 -8.95 2.05 5.63
C GLN A 70 -7.78 1.08 5.42
N PHE A 71 -7.33 0.41 6.47
CA PHE A 71 -6.29 -0.61 6.38
C PHE A 71 -6.70 -1.75 5.44
N GLY A 72 -7.90 -2.32 5.65
CA GLY A 72 -8.39 -3.44 4.85
C GLY A 72 -8.56 -3.10 3.37
N VAL A 73 -9.17 -1.96 3.08
CA VAL A 73 -9.38 -1.47 1.71
C VAL A 73 -8.04 -1.24 1.00
N HIS A 74 -7.09 -0.59 1.69
CA HIS A 74 -5.77 -0.35 1.11
C HIS A 74 -5.02 -1.65 0.84
N GLN A 75 -4.96 -2.58 1.79
CA GLN A 75 -4.20 -3.83 1.61
C GLN A 75 -4.84 -4.72 0.54
N ALA A 76 -6.17 -4.84 0.52
CA ALA A 76 -6.87 -5.59 -0.52
C ALA A 76 -6.59 -5.00 -1.91
N ALA A 77 -6.65 -3.68 -2.06
CA ALA A 77 -6.35 -3.00 -3.32
C ALA A 77 -4.88 -3.17 -3.74
N ALA A 78 -3.94 -2.99 -2.82
CA ALA A 78 -2.50 -3.13 -3.09
C ALA A 78 -2.12 -4.55 -3.51
N ILE A 79 -2.67 -5.58 -2.85
CA ILE A 79 -2.46 -6.98 -3.24
C ILE A 79 -3.05 -7.24 -4.62
N THR A 80 -4.28 -6.80 -4.87
CA THR A 80 -4.97 -7.01 -6.16
C THR A 80 -4.19 -6.37 -7.30
N ILE A 81 -3.72 -5.13 -7.13
CA ILE A 81 -2.89 -4.45 -8.14
C ILE A 81 -1.57 -5.19 -8.34
N SER A 82 -0.88 -5.56 -7.27
CA SER A 82 0.41 -6.25 -7.37
C SER A 82 0.30 -7.59 -8.11
N VAL A 83 -0.67 -8.41 -7.73
CA VAL A 83 -0.90 -9.71 -8.37
C VAL A 83 -1.44 -9.53 -9.79
N GLY A 84 -2.39 -8.63 -9.99
CA GLY A 84 -3.00 -8.39 -11.31
C GLY A 84 -1.98 -7.88 -12.33
N LEU A 85 -1.11 -6.94 -11.95
CA LEU A 85 -0.05 -6.46 -12.83
C LEU A 85 0.99 -7.55 -13.12
N PHE A 86 1.34 -8.36 -12.12
CA PHE A 86 2.24 -9.50 -12.34
C PHE A 86 1.67 -10.49 -13.36
N LEU A 87 0.40 -10.82 -13.26
CA LEU A 87 -0.26 -11.71 -14.22
C LEU A 87 -0.39 -11.08 -15.61
N LEU A 88 -0.61 -9.78 -15.68
CA LEU A 88 -0.73 -9.04 -16.95
C LEU A 88 0.61 -8.94 -17.68
N TYR A 89 1.62 -8.43 -17.02
CA TYR A 89 2.94 -8.22 -17.63
C TYR A 89 3.77 -9.50 -17.76
N GLY A 90 3.45 -10.53 -16.97
CA GLY A 90 3.94 -11.89 -17.17
C GLY A 90 3.27 -12.64 -18.33
N ASN A 91 2.29 -12.03 -19.00
CA ASN A 91 1.50 -12.65 -20.09
C ASN A 91 0.79 -13.95 -19.67
N LEU A 92 0.40 -14.04 -18.39
CA LEU A 92 -0.29 -15.21 -17.84
C LEU A 92 -1.81 -15.09 -17.96
N VAL A 93 -2.36 -13.88 -17.93
CA VAL A 93 -3.78 -13.57 -18.05
C VAL A 93 -3.96 -12.37 -19.00
N PRO A 94 -4.90 -12.43 -19.96
CA PRO A 94 -5.09 -11.36 -20.93
C PRO A 94 -5.69 -10.09 -20.31
N ALA A 95 -5.30 -8.93 -20.84
CA ALA A 95 -5.72 -7.61 -20.38
C ALA A 95 -7.25 -7.45 -20.24
N PRO A 96 -8.10 -7.88 -21.19
CA PRO A 96 -9.54 -7.72 -21.03
C PRO A 96 -10.13 -8.37 -19.77
N THR A 97 -9.49 -9.41 -19.24
CA THR A 97 -9.89 -10.05 -17.98
C THR A 97 -9.43 -9.27 -16.77
N LEU A 98 -8.23 -8.70 -16.81
CA LEU A 98 -7.61 -8.02 -15.67
C LEU A 98 -7.98 -6.54 -15.56
N ASP A 99 -8.21 -5.85 -16.67
CA ASP A 99 -8.49 -4.40 -16.67
C ASP A 99 -9.64 -3.98 -15.74
N PRO A 100 -10.81 -4.65 -15.72
CA PRO A 100 -11.87 -4.27 -14.80
C PRO A 100 -11.50 -4.53 -13.34
N ILE A 101 -10.73 -5.58 -13.05
CA ILE A 101 -10.27 -5.91 -11.69
C ILE A 101 -9.26 -4.87 -11.21
N LEU A 102 -8.31 -4.51 -12.05
CA LEU A 102 -7.33 -3.47 -11.76
C LEU A 102 -7.99 -2.09 -11.62
N GLY A 103 -9.01 -1.81 -12.42
CA GLY A 103 -9.82 -0.60 -12.31
C GLY A 103 -10.50 -0.48 -10.95
N VAL A 104 -11.17 -1.53 -10.49
CA VAL A 104 -11.81 -1.58 -9.16
C VAL A 104 -10.76 -1.45 -8.04
N ALA A 105 -9.64 -2.13 -8.18
CA ALA A 105 -8.55 -2.02 -7.20
C ALA A 105 -7.97 -0.61 -7.13
N SER A 106 -7.85 0.09 -8.25
CA SER A 106 -7.40 1.49 -8.30
C SER A 106 -8.36 2.43 -7.56
N VAL A 107 -9.67 2.21 -7.70
CA VAL A 107 -10.69 2.90 -6.90
C VAL A 107 -10.52 2.59 -5.40
N GLY A 108 -10.17 1.35 -5.06
CA GLY A 108 -9.85 0.96 -3.69
C GLY A 108 -8.66 1.71 -3.11
N VAL A 109 -7.59 1.93 -3.88
CA VAL A 109 -6.44 2.77 -3.46
C VAL A 109 -6.90 4.20 -3.20
N LEU A 110 -7.70 4.78 -4.09
CA LEU A 110 -8.26 6.11 -3.91
C LEU A 110 -9.12 6.22 -2.64
N LEU A 111 -10.01 5.25 -2.40
CA LEU A 111 -10.81 5.20 -1.17
C LEU A 111 -9.94 5.11 0.07
N GLY A 112 -8.90 4.29 0.07
CA GLY A 112 -7.94 4.19 1.17
C GLY A 112 -7.28 5.54 1.47
N MET A 113 -6.90 6.28 0.42
CA MET A 113 -6.32 7.62 0.55
C MET A 113 -7.35 8.62 1.10
N LEU A 114 -8.57 8.63 0.58
CA LEU A 114 -9.62 9.54 1.06
C LEU A 114 -10.00 9.27 2.52
N LEU A 115 -10.06 8.01 2.95
CA LEU A 115 -10.28 7.65 4.34
C LEU A 115 -9.13 8.11 5.25
N MET A 116 -7.90 7.99 4.79
CA MET A 116 -6.75 8.51 5.53
C MET A 116 -6.79 10.04 5.64
N LEU A 117 -7.06 10.73 4.53
CA LEU A 117 -7.23 12.18 4.52
C LEU A 117 -8.33 12.62 5.49
N TYR A 118 -9.48 11.95 5.47
CA TYR A 118 -10.58 12.20 6.42
C TYR A 118 -10.13 12.06 7.88
N MET A 119 -9.41 10.98 8.20
CA MET A 119 -8.92 10.77 9.57
C MET A 119 -7.94 11.84 10.01
N VAL A 120 -7.02 12.26 9.13
CA VAL A 120 -6.04 13.32 9.43
C VAL A 120 -6.72 14.66 9.65
N VAL A 121 -7.66 15.04 8.79
CA VAL A 121 -8.42 16.29 8.92
C VAL A 121 -9.24 16.32 10.22
N LYS A 122 -9.82 15.18 10.61
CA LYS A 122 -10.65 15.07 11.81
C LYS A 122 -9.86 14.94 13.11
N SER A 123 -8.59 14.52 13.05
CA SER A 123 -7.75 14.28 14.26
C SER A 123 -7.36 15.54 15.03
N GLY A 124 -7.52 16.74 14.46
CA GLY A 124 -7.11 17.99 15.11
C GLY A 124 -5.58 18.17 15.12
N LYS A 125 -5.02 18.75 16.21
CA LYS A 125 -3.57 18.93 16.37
C LYS A 125 -2.89 17.56 16.52
N GLY A 126 -1.78 17.35 15.79
CA GLY A 126 -0.99 16.14 15.90
C GLY A 126 -0.50 15.84 17.31
N LYS A 127 -0.04 14.61 17.55
CA LYS A 127 0.53 14.20 18.85
C LYS A 127 1.68 15.13 19.24
N ALA A 128 1.69 15.59 20.50
CA ALA A 128 2.84 16.29 21.05
C ALA A 128 4.07 15.38 20.96
N ILE A 129 5.14 15.88 20.36
CA ILE A 129 6.43 15.20 20.39
C ILE A 129 6.92 15.25 21.84
N PRO A 130 7.26 14.10 22.48
CA PRO A 130 7.85 14.14 23.82
C PRO A 130 9.12 15.00 23.79
N GLU A 131 9.19 16.03 24.64
CA GLU A 131 10.42 16.78 24.81
C GLU A 131 11.51 15.83 25.31
N VAL A 132 12.63 15.81 24.58
CA VAL A 132 13.82 15.08 25.02
C VAL A 132 14.38 15.82 26.23
N GLN A 133 14.20 15.24 27.42
CA GLN A 133 14.87 15.70 28.65
C GLN A 133 16.34 15.28 28.65
#